data_3fac05d786f48ab328d5679fcce29b04
#
_entry.id   3fac05d786f48ab328d5679fcce29b04
#
_cell.length_a   1.000
_cell.length_b   1.000
_cell.length_c   1.000
_cell.angle_alpha   90.00
_cell.angle_beta   90.00
_cell.angle_gamma   90.00
#
_symmetry.space_group_name_H-M   'P 1'
#
loop_
_entity.id
_entity.type
_entity.pdbx_description
1 polymer ?
#
loop_
_entity_poly.entity_id
_entity_poly.type
_entity_poly.pdbx_seq_one_letter_code
_entity_poly.pdbx_strand_id
1 'polypeptide(L)'
;KEICSKFTDNPKTMEQRIRRTATIGMINLANLGIEDYMNEIFTEYSNGLYNFEQLKIEMDYIRGRGKKRGSVNIKKFIDGIVYYGKQ
;
A
#
# COMPACT_ATOMS: atom_id res chain seq x y z
N LYS A 1 -19.76 11.22 20.81
CA LYS A 1 -18.93 10.81 21.72
C LYS A 1 -17.88 9.92 21.23
N GLU A 2 -18.19 8.82 20.70
CA GLU A 2 -17.20 8.04 20.10
C GLU A 2 -16.57 8.70 18.94
N ILE A 3 -17.32 9.49 18.23
CA ILE A 3 -16.80 10.24 17.12
C ILE A 3 -15.76 11.22 17.60
N CYS A 4 -16.02 11.85 18.73
CA CYS A 4 -15.06 12.77 19.29
C CYS A 4 -13.78 12.05 19.67
N SER A 5 -13.94 10.86 20.19
CA SER A 5 -12.79 10.07 20.54
C SER A 5 -11.91 9.80 19.35
N LYS A 6 -12.53 9.53 18.22
CA LYS A 6 -11.77 9.27 17.03
C LYS A 6 -11.00 10.48 16.57
N PHE A 7 -11.59 11.64 16.73
CA PHE A 7 -10.93 12.85 16.29
C PHE A 7 -9.76 13.22 17.18
N THR A 8 -9.74 12.69 18.39
CA THR A 8 -8.65 13.01 19.28
C THR A 8 -7.52 12.00 19.23
N ASP A 9 -7.59 11.04 18.28
CA ASP A 9 -6.51 10.10 18.12
C ASP A 9 -5.24 10.86 17.84
N ASN A 10 -4.14 10.40 18.42
CA ASN A 10 -2.87 11.06 18.19
C ASN A 10 -2.34 10.69 16.79
N PRO A 11 -1.37 11.43 16.29
CA PRO A 11 -0.85 11.19 14.94
C PRO A 11 -0.27 9.79 14.75
N LYS A 12 0.27 9.22 15.81
CA LYS A 12 0.84 7.89 15.72
C LYS A 12 -0.23 6.86 15.42
N THR A 13 -1.38 6.98 16.07
CA THR A 13 -2.48 6.06 15.82
C THR A 13 -2.99 6.19 14.39
N MET A 14 -3.09 7.43 13.91
CA MET A 14 -3.51 7.67 12.54
C MET A 14 -2.52 7.06 11.56
N GLU A 15 -1.25 7.23 11.83
CA GLU A 15 -0.22 6.67 10.96
C GLU A 15 -0.33 5.16 10.90
N GLN A 16 -0.61 4.52 12.00
CA GLN A 16 -0.74 3.06 12.02
C GLN A 16 -1.94 2.61 11.20
N ARG A 17 -3.03 3.36 11.26
CA ARG A 17 -4.21 3.02 10.48
C ARG A 17 -3.94 3.16 8.99
N ILE A 18 -3.26 4.22 8.61
CA ILE A 18 -2.93 4.43 7.22
C ILE A 18 -1.98 3.35 6.74
N ARG A 19 -1.01 3.00 7.58
CA ARG A 19 -0.05 1.95 7.22
C ARG A 19 -0.74 0.61 7.03
N ARG A 20 -1.70 0.30 7.89
CA ARG A 20 -2.45 -0.95 7.74
C ARG A 20 -3.22 -0.97 6.42
N THR A 21 -3.90 0.13 6.11
CA THR A 21 -4.65 0.22 4.86
C THR A 21 -3.72 0.09 3.67
N ALA A 22 -2.58 0.77 3.71
CA ALA A 22 -1.62 0.71 2.62
C ALA A 22 -1.06 -0.70 2.47
N THR A 23 -0.84 -1.39 3.58
CA THR A 23 -0.30 -2.74 3.54
C THR A 23 -1.30 -3.70 2.90
N ILE A 24 -2.57 -3.58 3.25
CA ILE A 24 -3.60 -4.41 2.65
C ILE A 24 -3.67 -4.15 1.16
N GLY A 25 -3.59 -2.89 0.76
CA GLY A 25 -3.59 -2.56 -0.65
C GLY A 25 -2.38 -3.13 -1.38
N MET A 26 -1.22 -3.11 -0.73
CA MET A 26 -0.02 -3.67 -1.33
C MET A 26 -0.18 -5.18 -1.56
N ILE A 27 -0.75 -5.89 -0.60
CA ILE A 27 -0.96 -7.32 -0.75
C ILE A 27 -1.89 -7.61 -1.91
N ASN A 28 -2.98 -6.86 -2.00
CA ASN A 28 -3.93 -7.04 -3.09
C ASN A 28 -3.30 -6.73 -4.44
N LEU A 29 -2.52 -5.67 -4.49
CA LEU A 29 -1.85 -5.29 -5.73
C LEU A 29 -0.80 -6.33 -6.14
N ALA A 30 -0.09 -6.88 -5.15
CA ALA A 30 0.89 -7.91 -5.42
C ALA A 30 0.23 -9.15 -6.01
N ASN A 31 -0.92 -9.53 -5.46
CA ASN A 31 -1.65 -10.67 -5.99
C ASN A 31 -2.10 -10.42 -7.42
N LEU A 32 -2.55 -9.20 -7.70
CA LEU A 32 -2.96 -8.85 -9.04
C LEU A 32 -1.78 -8.97 -10.01
N GLY A 33 -0.61 -8.49 -9.60
CA GLY A 33 0.57 -8.56 -10.44
C GLY A 33 1.05 -9.99 -10.68
N ILE A 34 0.84 -10.86 -9.69
CA ILE A 34 1.20 -12.26 -9.85
C ILE A 34 0.29 -12.92 -10.88
N GLU A 35 -0.99 -12.57 -10.87
CA GLU A 35 -1.92 -13.12 -11.82
C GLU A 35 -1.72 -12.56 -13.22
N ASP A 36 -1.46 -11.25 -13.30
CA ASP A 36 -1.31 -10.59 -14.59
C ASP A 36 -0.34 -9.43 -14.42
N TYR A 37 0.92 -9.71 -14.69
CA TYR A 37 1.98 -8.73 -14.51
C TYR A 37 1.78 -7.50 -15.40
N MET A 38 1.09 -7.66 -16.52
CA MET A 38 0.87 -6.56 -17.46
C MET A 38 -0.44 -5.83 -17.22
N ASN A 39 -1.14 -6.17 -16.15
CA ASN A 39 -2.39 -5.48 -15.82
C ASN A 39 -2.13 -3.98 -15.64
N GLU A 40 -2.99 -3.17 -16.23
CA GLU A 40 -2.78 -1.73 -16.22
C GLU A 40 -2.87 -1.15 -14.80
N ILE A 41 -3.77 -1.69 -14.00
CA ILE A 41 -3.90 -1.22 -12.63
C ILE A 41 -2.63 -1.52 -11.86
N PHE A 42 -2.10 -2.72 -12.04
CA PHE A 42 -0.87 -3.10 -11.36
C PHE A 42 0.30 -2.19 -11.80
N THR A 43 0.46 -1.99 -13.12
CA THR A 43 1.58 -1.18 -13.59
C THR A 43 1.46 0.27 -13.14
N GLU A 44 0.25 0.78 -13.08
CA GLU A 44 0.05 2.17 -12.69
C GLU A 44 0.34 2.36 -11.21
N TYR A 45 -0.29 1.57 -10.35
CA TYR A 45 -0.21 1.83 -8.92
C TYR A 45 1.03 1.24 -8.27
N SER A 46 1.69 0.30 -8.94
CA SER A 46 2.92 -0.26 -8.37
C SER A 46 4.01 0.80 -8.26
N ASN A 47 3.94 1.85 -9.07
CA ASN A 47 4.89 2.94 -8.97
C ASN A 47 4.27 4.18 -8.35
N GLY A 48 2.96 4.36 -8.51
CA GLY A 48 2.30 5.57 -8.05
C GLY A 48 2.04 5.60 -6.56
N LEU A 49 1.69 4.46 -5.98
CA LEU A 49 1.37 4.39 -4.56
C LEU A 49 2.47 3.73 -3.74
N TYR A 50 3.29 2.90 -4.37
CA TYR A 50 4.28 2.11 -3.66
C TYR A 50 5.61 2.19 -4.38
N ASN A 51 6.64 1.63 -3.73
CA ASN A 51 7.92 1.40 -4.38
C ASN A 51 7.84 0.06 -5.10
N PHE A 52 8.13 0.08 -6.40
CA PHE A 52 8.03 -1.15 -7.18
C PHE A 52 8.91 -2.26 -6.61
N GLU A 53 10.09 -1.90 -6.12
CA GLU A 53 10.98 -2.91 -5.53
C GLU A 53 10.35 -3.56 -4.33
N GLN A 54 9.68 -2.78 -3.50
CA GLN A 54 9.03 -3.34 -2.32
C GLN A 54 7.86 -4.22 -2.72
N LEU A 55 7.18 -3.84 -3.79
CA LEU A 55 6.08 -4.65 -4.29
C LEU A 55 6.59 -5.98 -4.82
N LYS A 56 7.74 -5.99 -5.48
CA LYS A 56 8.34 -7.24 -5.95
C LYS A 56 8.72 -8.12 -4.78
N ILE A 57 9.23 -7.53 -3.70
CA ILE A 57 9.56 -8.29 -2.51
C ILE A 57 8.31 -8.95 -1.94
N GLU A 58 7.21 -8.21 -1.91
CA GLU A 58 5.96 -8.77 -1.41
C GLU A 58 5.45 -9.89 -2.33
N MET A 59 5.57 -9.71 -3.63
CA MET A 59 5.17 -10.74 -4.58
C MET A 59 5.99 -12.03 -4.37
N ASP A 60 7.28 -11.88 -4.17
CA ASP A 60 8.14 -13.03 -3.92
C ASP A 60 7.75 -13.71 -2.61
N TYR A 61 7.41 -12.92 -1.59
CA TYR A 61 6.97 -13.48 -0.34
C TYR A 61 5.71 -14.32 -0.52
N ILE A 62 4.75 -13.80 -1.26
CA ILE A 62 3.49 -14.50 -1.51
C ILE A 62 3.73 -15.79 -2.27
N ARG A 63 4.67 -15.76 -3.21
CA ARG A 63 4.99 -16.94 -4.00
C ARG A 63 5.82 -17.96 -3.24
N GLY A 64 6.26 -17.62 -2.03
CA GLY A 64 7.10 -18.51 -1.25
C GLY A 64 8.56 -18.47 -1.62
N ARG A 65 8.97 -17.48 -2.40
CA ARG A 65 10.35 -17.38 -2.85
C ARG A 65 11.20 -16.51 -1.96
N GLY A 66 10.56 -15.64 -1.18
CA GLY A 66 11.29 -14.72 -0.33
C GLY A 66 10.84 -14.86 1.11
N LYS A 67 11.68 -14.43 2.02
CA LYS A 67 11.36 -14.49 3.45
C LYS A 67 10.97 -13.14 4.02
N LYS A 68 11.16 -12.08 3.26
CA LYS A 68 10.85 -10.74 3.71
C LYS A 68 9.56 -10.27 3.08
N ARG A 69 8.81 -9.49 3.85
CA ARG A 69 7.62 -8.83 3.31
C ARG A 69 8.02 -7.46 2.77
N GLY A 70 7.26 -6.97 1.82
CA GLY A 70 7.47 -5.62 1.34
C GLY A 70 7.06 -4.61 2.40
N SER A 71 7.56 -3.40 2.27
CA SER A 71 7.20 -2.34 3.20
C SER A 71 6.58 -1.20 2.43
N VAL A 72 5.78 -0.38 3.15
CA VAL A 72 5.10 0.74 2.53
C VAL A 72 5.73 2.03 3.01
N ASN A 73 5.76 3.01 2.11
CA ASN A 73 6.19 4.36 2.44
C ASN A 73 4.92 5.19 2.59
N ILE A 74 4.64 5.59 3.83
CA ILE A 74 3.38 6.28 4.12
C ILE A 74 3.26 7.57 3.33
N LYS A 75 4.35 8.34 3.27
CA LYS A 75 4.28 9.62 2.58
C LYS A 75 4.00 9.43 1.09
N LYS A 76 4.66 8.47 0.48
CA LYS A 76 4.44 8.21 -0.94
C LYS A 76 3.02 7.71 -1.18
N PHE A 77 2.52 6.86 -0.29
CA PHE A 77 1.16 6.35 -0.42
C PHE A 77 0.15 7.48 -0.37
N ILE A 78 0.29 8.37 0.61
CA ILE A 78 -0.63 9.48 0.75
C ILE A 78 -0.52 10.43 -0.43
N ASP A 79 0.70 10.74 -0.84
CA ASP A 79 0.90 11.62 -1.99
C ASP A 79 0.27 11.04 -3.24
N GLY A 80 0.38 9.73 -3.42
CA GLY A 80 -0.22 9.08 -4.57
C GLY A 80 -1.73 9.13 -4.54
N ILE A 81 -2.31 8.89 -3.38
CA ILE A 81 -3.76 8.95 -3.26
C ILE A 81 -4.27 10.35 -3.57
N VAL A 82 -3.58 11.37 -3.07
CA VAL A 82 -3.97 12.74 -3.33
C VAL A 82 -3.86 13.02 -4.84
N TYR A 83 -2.79 12.55 -5.45
CA TYR A 83 -2.60 12.77 -6.87
C TYR A 83 -3.73 12.14 -7.69
N TYR A 84 -4.03 10.88 -7.41
CA TYR A 84 -5.08 10.19 -8.17
C TYR A 84 -6.45 10.74 -7.84
N GLY A 85 -6.63 11.21 -6.63
CA GLY A 85 -7.93 11.78 -6.25
C GLY A 85 -8.26 13.06 -6.97
N LYS A 86 -7.26 13.74 -7.53
CA LYS A 86 -7.48 14.98 -8.26
C LYS A 86 -7.83 14.75 -9.71
N GLN A 87 -7.72 13.54 -10.17
CA GLN A 87 -8.02 13.22 -11.57
C GLN A 87 -9.44 12.68 -11.77
#